data_85ca4a9d18de9cd185f71bf093654b4c
#
_entry.id   85ca4a9d18de9cd185f71bf093654b4c
#
_cell.length_a   1.000
_cell.length_b   1.000
_cell.length_c   1.000
_cell.angle_alpha   90.00
_cell.angle_beta   90.00
_cell.angle_gamma   90.00
#
_symmetry.space_group_name_H-M   'P 1'
#
loop_
_entity.id
_entity.type
_entity.pdbx_description
1 polymer ?
#
loop_
_entity_poly.entity_id
_entity_poly.type
_entity_poly.pdbx_seq_one_letter_code
_entity_poly.pdbx_strand_id
1 'polypeptide(L)'
;MNKTTLENKGYPAKSADFVGRGGATERADFGTNCPEVAERSLCRRVPKVPDGRVLEPSGLFLMDGIEGLRSLPRHSVDMLLTDPPYGTTRNYWDVPLPLIEFWEAVRWAVKPDGAVLLFSQCPYDKVLGASNLAMLRYEWIWYKERGTGFLNANRAPLKKSENILVFYQKPPVYNPQFTYGEPYRKTHARSGSSPNYGKFERVGTESSDGRRYPSNVLFVPTVSHTIHPTQKPVELCEYLIQTYTNE
;
A
#
# COMPACT_ATOMS: atom_id res chain seq x y z
N MET A 1 -49.82 9.62 14.87
CA MET A 1 -48.98 10.63 15.56
C MET A 1 -48.41 9.99 16.81
N ASN A 2 -47.19 9.51 16.75
CA ASN A 2 -46.37 9.20 17.92
C ASN A 2 -44.90 9.42 17.53
N LYS A 3 -44.34 10.49 18.08
CA LYS A 3 -42.92 10.82 17.99
C LYS A 3 -42.21 10.00 19.07
N THR A 4 -41.34 9.06 18.67
CA THR A 4 -40.45 8.38 19.60
C THR A 4 -39.11 9.12 19.56
N THR A 5 -38.78 9.80 20.63
CA THR A 5 -37.52 10.50 20.87
C THR A 5 -36.46 9.45 21.23
N LEU A 6 -35.38 9.36 20.45
CA LEU A 6 -34.22 8.52 20.79
C LEU A 6 -33.33 9.28 21.76
N GLU A 7 -33.29 8.83 23.00
CA GLU A 7 -32.34 9.31 24.02
C GLU A 7 -30.93 8.81 23.73
N ASN A 8 -30.02 9.75 23.67
CA ASN A 8 -28.59 9.55 23.46
C ASN A 8 -27.95 9.14 24.80
N LYS A 9 -27.69 7.86 25.02
CA LYS A 9 -26.96 7.35 26.19
C LYS A 9 -25.46 7.47 25.95
N GLY A 10 -24.86 8.52 26.51
CA GLY A 10 -23.42 8.73 26.54
C GLY A 10 -22.70 7.63 27.32
N TYR A 11 -21.61 7.09 26.72
CA TYR A 11 -20.67 6.22 27.40
C TYR A 11 -19.66 7.07 28.20
N PRO A 12 -19.38 6.72 29.46
CA PRO A 12 -18.37 7.45 30.24
C PRO A 12 -16.95 7.10 29.76
N ALA A 13 -16.17 8.12 29.47
CA ALA A 13 -14.74 8.01 29.25
C ALA A 13 -14.06 7.59 30.57
N LYS A 14 -13.42 6.42 30.59
CA LYS A 14 -12.52 6.02 31.67
C LYS A 14 -11.14 6.60 31.40
N SER A 15 -10.74 7.57 32.20
CA SER A 15 -9.35 8.02 32.31
C SER A 15 -8.51 6.88 32.91
N ALA A 16 -7.48 6.45 32.18
CA ALA A 16 -6.46 5.55 32.70
C ALA A 16 -5.28 6.39 33.20
N ASP A 17 -5.16 6.50 34.53
CA ASP A 17 -4.00 7.07 35.18
C ASP A 17 -2.81 6.13 35.04
N PHE A 18 -1.77 6.61 34.34
CA PHE A 18 -0.51 5.90 34.19
C PHE A 18 0.43 6.31 35.31
N VAL A 19 0.50 5.49 36.37
CA VAL A 19 1.47 5.67 37.45
C VAL A 19 2.83 5.15 36.96
N GLY A 20 3.78 6.04 36.74
CA GLY A 20 5.16 5.73 36.45
C GLY A 20 5.88 5.14 37.68
N ARG A 21 6.46 3.96 37.53
CA ARG A 21 7.51 3.49 38.43
C ARG A 21 8.84 3.51 37.69
N GLY A 22 9.76 4.34 38.20
CA GLY A 22 11.14 4.35 37.77
C GLY A 22 11.85 3.04 38.10
N GLY A 23 12.67 2.57 37.22
CA GLY A 23 13.55 1.44 37.37
C GLY A 23 14.76 1.59 36.45
N ALA A 24 15.93 1.46 37.03
CA ALA A 24 17.25 1.74 36.52
C ALA A 24 17.57 1.19 35.13
N THR A 25 18.33 2.00 34.39
CA THR A 25 18.95 1.66 33.09
C THR A 25 20.09 0.65 33.28
N GLU A 26 19.85 -0.60 32.98
CA GLU A 26 20.92 -1.52 32.59
C GLU A 26 21.03 -1.54 31.08
N ARG A 27 22.16 -1.10 30.56
CA ARG A 27 22.55 -1.28 29.15
C ARG A 27 22.87 -2.75 28.96
N ALA A 28 21.97 -3.50 28.36
CA ALA A 28 22.27 -4.83 27.86
C ALA A 28 23.07 -4.71 26.56
N ASP A 29 24.31 -5.15 26.63
CA ASP A 29 25.22 -5.33 25.50
C ASP A 29 24.72 -6.54 24.70
N PHE A 30 23.98 -6.31 23.62
CA PHE A 30 23.56 -7.38 22.73
C PHE A 30 24.68 -7.69 21.73
N GLY A 31 25.47 -8.70 22.11
CA GLY A 31 26.43 -9.31 21.22
C GLY A 31 25.81 -9.69 19.88
N THR A 32 26.51 -9.32 18.83
CA THR A 32 26.27 -9.65 17.43
C THR A 32 26.35 -11.16 17.21
N ASN A 33 25.23 -11.89 17.38
CA ASN A 33 25.08 -13.25 16.86
C ASN A 33 24.03 -13.22 15.75
N CYS A 34 24.48 -12.95 14.54
CA CYS A 34 23.77 -13.22 13.30
C CYS A 34 23.95 -14.72 12.96
N PRO A 35 22.90 -15.48 12.68
CA PRO A 35 23.07 -16.88 12.26
C PRO A 35 23.71 -16.94 10.87
N GLU A 36 24.91 -17.45 10.83
CA GLU A 36 25.89 -17.36 9.72
C GLU A 36 25.67 -18.34 8.55
N VAL A 37 24.56 -19.05 8.46
CA VAL A 37 24.48 -20.21 7.56
C VAL A 37 23.51 -20.08 6.36
N ALA A 38 22.57 -19.14 6.35
CA ALA A 38 21.58 -19.03 5.26
C ALA A 38 21.79 -17.85 4.29
N GLU A 39 22.63 -16.88 4.61
CA GLU A 39 22.77 -15.64 3.83
C GLU A 39 23.85 -15.67 2.74
N ARG A 40 24.71 -16.70 2.69
CA ARG A 40 25.87 -16.71 1.79
C ARG A 40 25.59 -16.98 0.32
N SER A 41 24.39 -17.43 -0.07
CA SER A 41 24.10 -17.77 -1.48
C SER A 41 23.27 -16.71 -2.24
N LEU A 42 22.63 -15.76 -1.56
CA LEU A 42 21.82 -14.69 -2.17
C LEU A 42 22.43 -13.29 -2.04
N CYS A 43 23.33 -13.07 -1.12
CA CYS A 43 24.11 -11.84 -1.02
C CYS A 43 25.28 -11.82 -2.01
N ARG A 44 25.03 -11.72 -3.30
CA ARG A 44 25.98 -11.01 -4.15
C ARG A 44 26.07 -9.61 -3.59
N ARG A 45 27.28 -9.22 -3.15
CA ARG A 45 27.60 -7.95 -2.48
C ARG A 45 26.71 -6.82 -2.98
N VAL A 46 25.69 -6.46 -2.19
CA VAL A 46 24.94 -5.23 -2.42
C VAL A 46 25.93 -4.10 -2.14
N PRO A 47 26.29 -3.28 -3.13
CA PRO A 47 27.24 -2.21 -2.91
C PRO A 47 26.62 -1.26 -1.87
N LYS A 48 27.35 -0.98 -0.78
CA LYS A 48 27.05 0.17 0.08
C LYS A 48 27.24 1.40 -0.79
N VAL A 49 26.17 2.22 -0.89
CA VAL A 49 26.31 3.54 -1.54
C VAL A 49 27.15 4.41 -0.60
N PRO A 50 28.35 4.84 -1.01
CA PRO A 50 29.14 5.76 -0.21
C PRO A 50 28.47 7.12 -0.14
N ASP A 51 28.62 7.82 0.96
CA ASP A 51 28.10 9.18 1.18
C ASP A 51 28.27 10.07 -0.06
N GLY A 52 27.15 10.63 -0.54
CA GLY A 52 27.15 11.65 -1.58
C GLY A 52 27.09 11.17 -3.04
N ARG A 53 26.89 9.88 -3.33
CA ARG A 53 26.70 9.41 -4.70
C ARG A 53 25.22 9.31 -5.06
N VAL A 54 24.89 9.76 -6.27
CA VAL A 54 23.62 9.50 -6.93
C VAL A 54 23.55 8.01 -7.28
N LEU A 55 22.43 7.34 -6.98
CA LEU A 55 22.21 5.94 -7.35
C LEU A 55 22.11 5.81 -8.88
N GLU A 56 22.78 4.80 -9.41
CA GLU A 56 22.60 4.42 -10.82
C GLU A 56 21.15 3.91 -11.02
N PRO A 57 20.57 4.12 -12.21
CA PRO A 57 19.14 3.84 -12.46
C PRO A 57 18.75 2.36 -12.37
N SER A 58 19.69 1.44 -12.25
CA SER A 58 19.41 0.00 -12.09
C SER A 58 20.31 -0.65 -11.05
N GLY A 59 19.71 -1.42 -10.11
CA GLY A 59 20.48 -2.15 -9.11
C GLY A 59 19.65 -2.54 -7.88
N LEU A 60 20.26 -3.38 -7.02
CA LEU A 60 19.76 -3.72 -5.70
C LEU A 60 20.63 -3.04 -4.65
N PHE A 61 20.00 -2.27 -3.78
CA PHE A 61 20.67 -1.48 -2.76
C PHE A 61 20.17 -1.88 -1.37
N LEU A 62 21.07 -2.19 -0.45
CA LEU A 62 20.76 -2.42 0.95
C LEU A 62 21.00 -1.13 1.73
N MET A 63 19.92 -0.36 1.95
CA MET A 63 19.97 0.92 2.64
C MET A 63 18.60 1.31 3.19
N ASP A 64 18.52 2.35 3.99
CA ASP A 64 17.26 2.96 4.37
C ASP A 64 16.51 3.49 3.14
N GLY A 65 15.21 3.19 3.04
CA GLY A 65 14.44 3.53 1.85
C GLY A 65 14.24 5.03 1.65
N ILE A 66 14.18 5.82 2.73
CA ILE A 66 14.05 7.28 2.66
C ILE A 66 15.35 7.91 2.18
N GLU A 67 16.49 7.44 2.69
CA GLU A 67 17.81 7.86 2.20
C GLU A 67 18.01 7.45 0.76
N GLY A 68 17.56 6.25 0.38
CA GLY A 68 17.55 5.77 -1.00
C GLY A 68 16.79 6.72 -1.93
N LEU A 69 15.58 7.09 -1.59
CA LEU A 69 14.79 8.04 -2.38
C LEU A 69 15.47 9.42 -2.49
N ARG A 70 16.06 9.92 -1.39
CA ARG A 70 16.76 11.21 -1.39
C ARG A 70 18.05 11.20 -2.25
N SER A 71 18.67 10.04 -2.44
CA SER A 71 19.89 9.90 -3.26
C SER A 71 19.60 9.76 -4.76
N LEU A 72 18.36 9.56 -5.16
CA LEU A 72 17.95 9.56 -6.57
C LEU A 72 17.93 10.98 -7.14
N PRO A 73 18.12 11.14 -8.46
CA PRO A 73 17.89 12.41 -9.12
C PRO A 73 16.45 12.88 -8.88
N ARG A 74 16.31 14.20 -8.78
CA ARG A 74 14.99 14.79 -8.57
C ARG A 74 14.04 14.44 -9.73
N HIS A 75 12.80 14.01 -9.38
CA HIS A 75 11.75 13.67 -10.33
C HIS A 75 12.19 12.63 -11.39
N SER A 76 12.98 11.65 -10.98
CA SER A 76 13.47 10.58 -11.87
C SER A 76 12.64 9.31 -11.82
N VAL A 77 11.76 9.16 -10.83
CA VAL A 77 10.98 7.94 -10.59
C VAL A 77 9.57 8.09 -11.16
N ASP A 78 9.18 7.20 -12.08
CA ASP A 78 7.84 7.15 -12.67
C ASP A 78 6.82 6.50 -11.72
N MET A 79 7.27 5.50 -10.97
CA MET A 79 6.42 4.77 -10.03
C MET A 79 7.22 4.35 -8.80
N LEU A 80 6.65 4.56 -7.62
CA LEU A 80 7.10 3.98 -6.36
C LEU A 80 6.11 2.91 -5.92
N LEU A 81 6.55 1.66 -5.83
CA LEU A 81 5.79 0.55 -5.26
C LEU A 81 6.55 0.02 -4.05
N THR A 82 5.96 0.08 -2.87
CA THR A 82 6.64 -0.36 -1.65
C THR A 82 5.68 -0.96 -0.62
N ASP A 83 6.23 -1.88 0.17
CA ASP A 83 5.58 -2.50 1.33
C ASP A 83 6.28 -1.98 2.61
N PRO A 84 5.83 -0.84 3.15
CA PRO A 84 6.45 -0.26 4.32
C PRO A 84 6.13 -1.07 5.58
N PRO A 85 6.93 -0.98 6.64
CA PRO A 85 6.59 -1.57 7.92
C PRO A 85 5.33 -0.91 8.51
N TYR A 86 4.42 -1.72 9.07
CA TYR A 86 3.11 -1.25 9.57
C TYR A 86 3.10 -0.96 11.07
N GLY A 87 4.13 -1.41 11.82
CA GLY A 87 4.17 -1.31 13.28
C GLY A 87 3.10 -2.17 13.96
N THR A 88 2.65 -3.24 13.31
CA THR A 88 1.55 -4.10 13.80
C THR A 88 2.04 -5.45 14.32
N THR A 89 3.31 -5.77 14.15
CA THR A 89 3.92 -7.02 14.61
C THR A 89 4.94 -6.75 15.73
N ARG A 90 5.41 -7.82 16.37
CA ARG A 90 6.47 -7.74 17.39
C ARG A 90 7.88 -7.86 16.80
N ASN A 91 8.00 -7.85 15.48
CA ASN A 91 9.29 -7.90 14.83
C ASN A 91 10.05 -6.59 15.06
N TYR A 92 11.33 -6.65 15.36
CA TYR A 92 12.17 -5.48 15.65
C TYR A 92 12.28 -4.50 14.47
N TRP A 93 12.09 -5.00 13.24
CA TRP A 93 12.14 -4.22 12.01
C TRP A 93 10.80 -3.57 11.64
N ASP A 94 9.70 -3.97 12.30
CA ASP A 94 8.35 -3.45 11.99
C ASP A 94 8.10 -2.11 12.71
N VAL A 95 8.93 -1.11 12.39
CA VAL A 95 8.82 0.25 12.91
C VAL A 95 8.10 1.11 11.88
N PRO A 96 6.98 1.79 12.24
CA PRO A 96 6.25 2.63 11.32
C PRO A 96 7.12 3.70 10.68
N LEU A 97 6.86 4.01 9.40
CA LEU A 97 7.56 5.05 8.66
C LEU A 97 7.42 6.42 9.34
N PRO A 98 8.49 7.22 9.41
CA PRO A 98 8.41 8.64 9.70
C PRO A 98 7.75 9.35 8.51
N LEU A 99 6.42 9.54 8.57
CA LEU A 99 5.59 9.92 7.42
C LEU A 99 5.94 11.28 6.83
N ILE A 100 6.40 12.24 7.64
CA ILE A 100 6.79 13.57 7.15
C ILE A 100 8.01 13.43 6.23
N GLU A 101 9.07 12.81 6.73
CA GLU A 101 10.33 12.59 6.01
C GLU A 101 10.13 11.70 4.77
N PHE A 102 9.26 10.69 4.90
CA PHE A 102 8.90 9.84 3.78
C PHE A 102 8.24 10.64 2.64
N TRP A 103 7.22 11.45 2.95
CA TRP A 103 6.56 12.25 1.91
C TRP A 103 7.44 13.35 1.32
N GLU A 104 8.42 13.86 2.07
CA GLU A 104 9.44 14.76 1.53
C GLU A 104 10.33 14.05 0.52
N ALA A 105 10.81 12.85 0.85
CA ALA A 105 11.63 12.04 -0.05
C ALA A 105 10.86 11.60 -1.31
N VAL A 106 9.59 11.24 -1.15
CA VAL A 106 8.69 10.93 -2.28
C VAL A 106 8.54 12.13 -3.22
N ARG A 107 8.26 13.32 -2.69
CA ARG A 107 8.15 14.55 -3.50
C ARG A 107 9.46 14.93 -4.19
N TRP A 108 10.59 14.54 -3.61
CA TRP A 108 11.90 14.72 -4.25
C TRP A 108 12.09 13.79 -5.43
N ALA A 109 11.91 12.48 -5.23
CA ALA A 109 12.31 11.45 -6.18
C ALA A 109 11.27 11.19 -7.27
N VAL A 110 9.96 11.13 -6.89
CA VAL A 110 8.89 10.76 -7.80
C VAL A 110 8.47 11.95 -8.67
N LYS A 111 8.22 11.70 -9.95
CA LYS A 111 7.71 12.70 -10.88
C LYS A 111 6.36 13.25 -10.43
N PRO A 112 5.99 14.50 -10.77
CA PRO A 112 4.68 15.06 -10.44
C PRO A 112 3.49 14.26 -10.99
N ASP A 113 3.69 13.55 -12.10
CA ASP A 113 2.79 12.61 -12.76
C ASP A 113 3.19 11.14 -12.53
N GLY A 114 4.02 10.89 -11.55
CA GLY A 114 4.37 9.54 -11.12
C GLY A 114 3.37 8.97 -10.12
N ALA A 115 3.22 7.66 -10.09
CA ALA A 115 2.36 6.94 -9.17
C ALA A 115 3.11 6.49 -7.91
N VAL A 116 2.45 6.57 -6.75
CA VAL A 116 2.97 6.03 -5.49
C VAL A 116 1.97 5.01 -4.94
N LEU A 117 2.38 3.76 -4.87
CA LEU A 117 1.59 2.64 -4.43
C LEU A 117 2.17 2.07 -3.14
N LEU A 118 1.38 2.09 -2.08
CA LEU A 118 1.80 1.68 -0.75
C LEU A 118 0.93 0.53 -0.26
N PHE A 119 1.54 -0.64 -0.05
CA PHE A 119 0.87 -1.73 0.64
C PHE A 119 0.54 -1.31 2.07
N SER A 120 -0.61 -1.73 2.54
CA SER A 120 -1.06 -1.41 3.89
C SER A 120 -2.16 -2.35 4.37
N GLN A 121 -2.36 -2.38 5.67
CA GLN A 121 -3.43 -3.15 6.29
C GLN A 121 -4.01 -2.36 7.47
N CYS A 122 -5.32 -2.55 7.71
CA CYS A 122 -5.99 -1.94 8.87
C CYS A 122 -5.32 -2.35 10.21
N PRO A 123 -5.04 -1.40 11.12
CA PRO A 123 -5.45 0.01 11.13
C PRO A 123 -4.45 0.98 10.47
N TYR A 124 -3.25 0.53 10.11
CA TYR A 124 -2.18 1.39 9.57
C TYR A 124 -2.56 2.07 8.25
N ASP A 125 -3.37 1.42 7.42
CA ASP A 125 -3.90 1.98 6.17
C ASP A 125 -4.63 3.32 6.38
N LYS A 126 -5.32 3.47 7.52
CA LYS A 126 -6.04 4.72 7.85
C LYS A 126 -5.07 5.84 8.19
N VAL A 127 -4.02 5.54 8.96
CA VAL A 127 -2.96 6.50 9.30
C VAL A 127 -2.19 6.91 8.06
N LEU A 128 -1.79 5.93 7.24
CA LEU A 128 -1.04 6.15 6.02
C LEU A 128 -1.86 6.95 4.99
N GLY A 129 -3.14 6.59 4.80
CA GLY A 129 -4.05 7.33 3.91
C GLY A 129 -4.26 8.77 4.37
N ALA A 130 -4.53 8.98 5.67
CA ALA A 130 -4.74 10.30 6.24
C ALA A 130 -3.49 11.19 6.20
N SER A 131 -2.29 10.60 6.16
CA SER A 131 -1.03 11.35 6.17
C SER A 131 -0.82 12.22 4.92
N ASN A 132 -1.51 11.90 3.80
CA ASN A 132 -1.42 12.69 2.57
C ASN A 132 -2.72 12.63 1.75
N LEU A 133 -3.82 13.10 2.34
CA LEU A 133 -5.13 13.15 1.66
C LEU A 133 -5.12 13.95 0.36
N ALA A 134 -4.23 14.94 0.26
CA ALA A 134 -4.11 15.74 -0.96
C ALA A 134 -3.67 14.92 -2.18
N MET A 135 -2.91 13.85 -1.98
CA MET A 135 -2.44 12.95 -3.03
C MET A 135 -3.20 11.62 -3.08
N LEU A 136 -3.88 11.20 -2.01
CA LEU A 136 -4.65 9.96 -1.98
C LEU A 136 -5.79 10.03 -3.00
N ARG A 137 -5.92 8.97 -3.82
CA ARG A 137 -6.94 8.93 -4.88
C ARG A 137 -7.91 7.78 -4.72
N TYR A 138 -7.39 6.56 -4.59
CA TYR A 138 -8.16 5.33 -4.43
C TYR A 138 -7.26 4.24 -3.87
N GLU A 139 -7.84 3.04 -3.72
CA GLU A 139 -7.12 1.86 -3.28
C GLU A 139 -7.41 0.67 -4.19
N TRP A 140 -6.43 -0.19 -4.35
CA TRP A 140 -6.61 -1.56 -4.76
C TRP A 140 -6.78 -2.43 -3.53
N ILE A 141 -7.62 -3.45 -3.63
CA ILE A 141 -7.84 -4.45 -2.59
C ILE A 141 -7.26 -5.77 -3.10
N TRP A 142 -6.14 -6.17 -2.54
CA TRP A 142 -5.61 -7.51 -2.78
C TRP A 142 -6.39 -8.51 -1.95
N TYR A 143 -7.20 -9.35 -2.63
CA TYR A 143 -7.97 -10.41 -2.03
C TYR A 143 -7.21 -11.74 -2.12
N LYS A 144 -7.04 -12.42 -0.99
CA LYS A 144 -6.23 -13.64 -0.83
C LYS A 144 -7.12 -14.87 -0.78
N GLU A 145 -6.60 -16.03 -1.20
CA GLU A 145 -7.31 -17.31 -1.09
C GLU A 145 -7.46 -17.73 0.37
N ARG A 146 -6.51 -17.39 1.23
CA ARG A 146 -6.49 -17.77 2.65
C ARG A 146 -6.58 -16.54 3.56
N GLY A 147 -7.37 -16.67 4.62
CA GLY A 147 -7.44 -15.66 5.67
C GLY A 147 -6.28 -15.79 6.65
N THR A 148 -5.78 -14.67 7.15
CA THR A 148 -4.76 -14.59 8.20
C THR A 148 -5.39 -14.17 9.53
N GLY A 149 -4.64 -14.33 10.65
CA GLY A 149 -5.11 -13.92 11.98
C GLY A 149 -5.90 -15.02 12.71
N PHE A 150 -5.68 -16.29 12.40
CA PHE A 150 -6.41 -17.43 12.98
C PHE A 150 -6.34 -17.50 14.52
N LEU A 151 -5.29 -17.00 15.14
CA LEU A 151 -5.16 -16.93 16.61
C LEU A 151 -6.24 -16.06 17.27
N ASN A 152 -6.83 -15.16 16.52
CA ASN A 152 -7.90 -14.28 16.96
C ASN A 152 -9.27 -14.61 16.35
N ALA A 153 -9.43 -15.78 15.74
CA ALA A 153 -10.65 -16.16 15.01
C ALA A 153 -11.92 -16.15 15.88
N ASN A 154 -11.78 -16.34 17.19
CA ASN A 154 -12.88 -16.24 18.15
C ASN A 154 -13.22 -14.81 18.59
N ARG A 155 -12.47 -13.80 18.13
CA ARG A 155 -12.62 -12.39 18.56
C ARG A 155 -12.77 -11.43 17.39
N ALA A 156 -12.28 -11.81 16.20
CA ALA A 156 -12.33 -10.99 15.00
C ALA A 156 -12.36 -11.88 13.75
N PRO A 157 -12.93 -11.38 12.64
CA PRO A 157 -12.92 -12.12 11.37
C PRO A 157 -11.47 -12.31 10.86
N LEU A 158 -11.26 -13.40 10.11
CA LEU A 158 -10.01 -13.63 9.42
C LEU A 158 -9.80 -12.56 8.34
N LYS A 159 -8.59 -12.03 8.25
CA LYS A 159 -8.23 -11.02 7.25
C LYS A 159 -7.90 -11.71 5.93
N LYS A 160 -8.72 -11.46 4.90
CA LYS A 160 -8.52 -11.97 3.53
C LYS A 160 -8.08 -10.91 2.54
N SER A 161 -7.90 -9.68 2.99
CA SER A 161 -7.51 -8.58 2.12
C SER A 161 -6.38 -7.74 2.71
N GLU A 162 -5.60 -7.16 1.83
CA GLU A 162 -4.70 -6.04 2.09
C GLU A 162 -5.03 -4.91 1.12
N ASN A 163 -4.79 -3.68 1.54
CA ASN A 163 -5.02 -2.51 0.71
C ASN A 163 -3.70 -2.07 0.07
N ILE A 164 -3.79 -1.55 -1.15
CA ILE A 164 -2.69 -0.87 -1.81
C ILE A 164 -3.19 0.53 -2.11
N LEU A 165 -2.76 1.49 -1.31
CA LEU A 165 -3.17 2.88 -1.42
C LEU A 165 -2.46 3.54 -2.59
N VAL A 166 -3.20 4.21 -3.45
CA VAL A 166 -2.68 4.90 -4.64
C VAL A 166 -2.69 6.40 -4.43
N PHE A 167 -1.51 6.99 -4.54
CA PHE A 167 -1.29 8.42 -4.40
C PHE A 167 -0.66 8.98 -5.67
N TYR A 168 -1.09 10.15 -6.09
CA TYR A 168 -0.43 10.93 -7.12
C TYR A 168 -0.83 12.40 -7.03
N GLN A 169 0.05 13.27 -7.50
CA GLN A 169 -0.21 14.70 -7.58
C GLN A 169 -0.99 15.05 -8.86
N LYS A 170 -0.51 14.56 -10.00
CA LYS A 170 -1.16 14.64 -11.31
C LYS A 170 -1.47 13.23 -11.80
N PRO A 171 -2.48 13.04 -12.67
CA PRO A 171 -2.79 11.73 -13.22
C PRO A 171 -1.54 11.07 -13.83
N PRO A 172 -1.15 9.88 -13.36
CA PRO A 172 -0.01 9.12 -13.90
C PRO A 172 -0.40 8.38 -15.18
N VAL A 173 0.57 7.70 -15.78
CA VAL A 173 0.29 6.63 -16.75
C VAL A 173 -0.72 5.67 -16.12
N TYR A 174 -1.74 5.30 -16.89
CA TYR A 174 -2.71 4.29 -16.49
C TYR A 174 -3.06 3.39 -17.66
N ASN A 175 -2.54 2.16 -17.61
CA ASN A 175 -2.79 1.11 -18.59
C ASN A 175 -3.77 0.11 -17.98
N PRO A 176 -5.08 0.19 -18.27
CA PRO A 176 -6.04 -0.74 -17.67
C PRO A 176 -5.77 -2.17 -18.12
N GLN A 177 -5.56 -3.07 -17.17
CA GLN A 177 -5.36 -4.48 -17.42
C GLN A 177 -6.74 -5.14 -17.66
N PHE A 178 -7.14 -5.20 -18.92
CA PHE A 178 -8.47 -5.70 -19.29
C PHE A 178 -8.62 -7.18 -19.02
N THR A 179 -9.80 -7.57 -18.55
CA THR A 179 -10.26 -8.95 -18.58
C THR A 179 -11.21 -9.15 -19.76
N TYR A 180 -11.39 -10.38 -20.20
CA TYR A 180 -12.24 -10.72 -21.33
C TYR A 180 -13.37 -11.63 -20.88
N GLY A 181 -14.56 -11.38 -21.38
CA GLY A 181 -15.76 -12.18 -21.17
C GLY A 181 -16.63 -12.18 -22.42
N GLU A 182 -17.83 -12.72 -22.33
CA GLU A 182 -18.76 -12.71 -23.45
C GLU A 182 -19.03 -11.28 -23.93
N PRO A 183 -19.01 -11.02 -25.24
CA PRO A 183 -19.40 -9.73 -25.80
C PRO A 183 -20.77 -9.27 -25.33
N TYR A 184 -20.95 -8.00 -25.14
CA TYR A 184 -22.27 -7.47 -24.76
C TYR A 184 -22.53 -6.11 -25.39
N ARG A 185 -23.82 -5.81 -25.55
CA ARG A 185 -24.32 -4.51 -25.96
C ARG A 185 -25.43 -4.08 -25.02
N LYS A 186 -25.23 -2.98 -24.31
CA LYS A 186 -26.27 -2.31 -23.52
C LYS A 186 -26.81 -1.13 -24.34
N THR A 187 -28.04 -1.26 -24.82
CA THR A 187 -28.69 -0.29 -25.70
C THR A 187 -29.32 0.92 -24.99
N HIS A 188 -29.33 0.93 -23.66
CA HIS A 188 -29.93 2.02 -22.91
C HIS A 188 -28.96 3.18 -22.70
N ALA A 189 -28.71 3.91 -23.79
CA ALA A 189 -28.13 5.26 -23.71
C ALA A 189 -29.23 6.22 -23.26
N ARG A 190 -29.16 6.70 -22.04
CA ARG A 190 -29.98 7.86 -21.59
C ARG A 190 -29.02 8.97 -21.23
N SER A 191 -29.03 10.05 -21.99
CA SER A 191 -28.49 11.31 -21.55
C SER A 191 -29.34 11.82 -20.38
N GLY A 192 -28.75 12.45 -19.43
CA GLY A 192 -29.43 12.92 -18.24
C GLY A 192 -28.62 13.92 -17.44
N SER A 193 -29.25 14.45 -16.42
CA SER A 193 -28.56 15.20 -15.39
C SER A 193 -28.90 14.60 -14.03
N SER A 194 -27.94 14.62 -13.12
CA SER A 194 -28.21 14.28 -11.73
C SER A 194 -27.57 15.33 -10.81
N PRO A 195 -28.12 15.51 -9.59
CA PRO A 195 -27.50 16.40 -8.61
C PRO A 195 -26.05 16.02 -8.31
N ASN A 196 -25.70 14.72 -8.39
CA ASN A 196 -24.37 14.21 -8.05
C ASN A 196 -23.37 14.30 -9.20
N TYR A 197 -23.81 14.22 -10.46
CA TYR A 197 -22.91 14.10 -11.63
C TYR A 197 -23.10 15.23 -12.64
N GLY A 198 -24.03 16.16 -12.39
CA GLY A 198 -24.34 17.22 -13.34
C GLY A 198 -24.97 16.70 -14.64
N LYS A 199 -24.70 17.36 -15.75
CA LYS A 199 -25.10 16.92 -17.09
C LYS A 199 -24.12 15.85 -17.59
N PHE A 200 -24.63 14.73 -18.05
CA PHE A 200 -23.81 13.67 -18.65
C PHE A 200 -24.48 13.09 -19.88
N GLU A 201 -23.67 12.77 -20.87
CA GLU A 201 -24.09 11.96 -22.01
C GLU A 201 -23.78 10.50 -21.70
N ARG A 202 -24.80 9.67 -21.69
CA ARG A 202 -24.62 8.21 -21.66
C ARG A 202 -24.47 7.73 -23.08
N VAL A 203 -23.27 7.42 -23.47
CA VAL A 203 -23.01 6.61 -24.65
C VAL A 203 -23.39 5.17 -24.31
N GLY A 204 -24.10 4.48 -25.20
CA GLY A 204 -24.39 3.07 -25.05
C GLY A 204 -23.07 2.30 -24.84
N THR A 205 -23.00 1.48 -23.80
CA THR A 205 -21.80 0.66 -23.55
C THR A 205 -21.87 -0.60 -24.39
N GLU A 206 -20.92 -0.75 -25.29
CA GLU A 206 -20.73 -1.93 -26.11
C GLU A 206 -19.33 -2.49 -25.88
N SER A 207 -19.23 -3.79 -25.76
CA SER A 207 -17.97 -4.51 -25.74
C SER A 207 -18.06 -5.64 -26.76
N SER A 208 -17.79 -5.29 -28.01
CA SER A 208 -17.83 -6.23 -29.14
C SER A 208 -16.74 -7.31 -29.06
N ASP A 209 -15.63 -6.99 -28.42
CA ASP A 209 -14.49 -7.85 -28.20
C ASP A 209 -14.49 -8.54 -26.81
N GLY A 210 -15.52 -8.30 -26.01
CA GLY A 210 -15.64 -8.86 -24.67
C GLY A 210 -14.76 -8.20 -23.60
N ARG A 211 -14.03 -7.13 -23.89
CA ARG A 211 -13.20 -6.41 -22.90
C ARG A 211 -14.01 -5.89 -21.72
N ARG A 212 -13.42 -6.01 -20.54
CA ARG A 212 -13.93 -5.46 -19.27
C ARG A 212 -12.82 -4.66 -18.61
N TYR A 213 -13.15 -3.46 -18.19
CA TYR A 213 -12.25 -2.69 -17.34
C TYR A 213 -12.02 -3.42 -16.00
N PRO A 214 -10.81 -3.33 -15.43
CA PRO A 214 -10.52 -3.94 -14.14
C PRO A 214 -11.38 -3.32 -13.04
N SER A 215 -11.72 -4.12 -12.04
CA SER A 215 -12.20 -3.62 -10.75
C SER A 215 -11.01 -3.36 -9.83
N ASN A 216 -11.22 -2.59 -8.77
CA ASN A 216 -10.17 -2.35 -7.78
C ASN A 216 -9.93 -3.54 -6.82
N VAL A 217 -10.56 -4.69 -7.06
CA VAL A 217 -10.34 -5.93 -6.28
C VAL A 217 -9.56 -6.92 -7.14
N LEU A 218 -8.35 -7.27 -6.69
CA LEU A 218 -7.45 -8.19 -7.35
C LEU A 218 -7.40 -9.49 -6.55
N PHE A 219 -7.77 -10.59 -7.19
CA PHE A 219 -7.58 -11.91 -6.60
C PHE A 219 -6.23 -12.47 -7.06
N VAL A 220 -5.27 -12.53 -6.13
CA VAL A 220 -3.95 -13.11 -6.36
C VAL A 220 -3.62 -14.01 -5.17
N PRO A 221 -3.31 -15.29 -5.42
CA PRO A 221 -2.93 -16.21 -4.36
C PRO A 221 -1.67 -15.75 -3.61
N THR A 222 -1.57 -16.11 -2.34
CA THR A 222 -0.36 -15.88 -1.55
C THR A 222 0.76 -16.82 -1.98
N VAL A 223 2.01 -16.41 -1.78
CA VAL A 223 3.17 -17.25 -2.09
C VAL A 223 3.24 -18.42 -1.11
N SER A 224 3.31 -19.66 -1.61
CA SER A 224 3.33 -20.86 -0.78
C SER A 224 4.71 -21.18 -0.20
N HIS A 225 5.79 -20.89 -0.94
CA HIS A 225 7.18 -21.09 -0.54
C HIS A 225 7.88 -19.75 -0.50
N THR A 226 7.85 -19.09 0.66
CA THR A 226 8.39 -17.75 0.82
C THR A 226 9.83 -17.79 1.27
N ILE A 227 10.65 -16.89 0.76
CA ILE A 227 12.01 -16.59 1.27
C ILE A 227 11.97 -15.50 2.35
N HIS A 228 10.84 -14.76 2.45
CA HIS A 228 10.59 -13.76 3.49
C HIS A 228 9.15 -13.90 4.01
N PRO A 229 8.90 -13.77 5.33
CA PRO A 229 7.59 -14.00 5.94
C PRO A 229 6.46 -13.13 5.38
N THR A 230 6.78 -11.93 4.90
CA THR A 230 5.81 -10.97 4.35
C THR A 230 5.93 -10.79 2.83
N GLN A 231 6.53 -11.76 2.14
CA GLN A 231 6.74 -11.69 0.69
C GLN A 231 5.42 -11.45 -0.05
N LYS A 232 5.43 -10.45 -0.94
CA LYS A 232 4.32 -10.18 -1.84
C LYS A 232 4.43 -11.06 -3.11
N PRO A 233 3.31 -11.49 -3.70
CA PRO A 233 3.31 -12.20 -4.97
C PRO A 233 3.92 -11.35 -6.09
N VAL A 234 4.80 -11.95 -6.88
CA VAL A 234 5.41 -11.28 -8.05
C VAL A 234 4.34 -10.86 -9.06
N GLU A 235 3.38 -11.75 -9.33
CA GLU A 235 2.24 -11.47 -10.22
C GLU A 235 1.45 -10.22 -9.83
N LEU A 236 1.26 -9.98 -8.52
CA LEU A 236 0.60 -8.76 -8.03
C LEU A 236 1.44 -7.51 -8.31
N CYS A 237 2.75 -7.60 -8.09
CA CYS A 237 3.67 -6.49 -8.35
C CYS A 237 3.74 -6.19 -9.85
N GLU A 238 3.84 -7.21 -10.70
CA GLU A 238 3.85 -7.08 -12.15
C GLU A 238 2.57 -6.41 -12.66
N TYR A 239 1.39 -6.86 -12.19
CA TYR A 239 0.11 -6.24 -12.54
C TYR A 239 0.09 -4.75 -12.25
N LEU A 240 0.57 -4.35 -11.07
CA LEU A 240 0.61 -2.96 -10.66
C LEU A 240 1.63 -2.15 -11.47
N ILE A 241 2.82 -2.71 -11.75
CA ILE A 241 3.84 -2.06 -12.57
C ILE A 241 3.32 -1.83 -13.99
N GLN A 242 2.76 -2.85 -14.64
CA GLN A 242 2.16 -2.73 -15.97
C GLN A 242 1.04 -1.71 -16.02
N THR A 243 0.30 -1.54 -14.90
CA THR A 243 -0.80 -0.57 -14.84
C THR A 243 -0.31 0.87 -14.82
N TYR A 244 0.83 1.16 -14.16
CA TYR A 244 1.26 2.55 -13.93
C TYR A 244 2.58 2.92 -14.62
N THR A 245 3.13 2.05 -15.45
CA THR A 245 4.33 2.31 -16.27
C THR A 245 4.11 1.93 -17.72
N ASN A 246 5.00 2.36 -18.60
CA ASN A 246 4.94 2.08 -20.05
C ASN A 246 5.85 0.91 -20.47
N GLU A 247 6.42 0.15 -19.51
CA GLU A 247 7.29 -0.99 -19.79
C GLU A 247 6.74 -2.29 -19.18
#